data_b5a925d3e45b0e9b2b52b060bcf08edd
#
_entry.id   b5a925d3e45b0e9b2b52b060bcf08edd
#
_cell.length_a   1.000
_cell.length_b   1.000
_cell.length_c   1.000
_cell.angle_alpha   90.00
_cell.angle_beta   90.00
_cell.angle_gamma   90.00
#
_symmetry.space_group_name_H-M   'P 1'
#
loop_
_entity.id
_entity.type
_entity.pdbx_description
1 polymer ?
#
loop_
_entity_poly.entity_id
_entity_poly.type
_entity_poly.pdbx_seq_one_letter_code
_entity_poly.pdbx_strand_id
1 'polypeptide(L)'
;EFGPEIASLLAGTLAIPEVKKAPPAQGQLALPTIDSLADQAPTSENGSNIPTALSISQLNTRVRDCLRNTFSDAFWITGEIVDYDKSAGREHRFFQLAEKSPRAQRPKAIVEVALFGRTADALLPKLAQGEPPLTLRDGLEIRALVKVDFYPASGRFQVIVQDIDPSFTLGKLALTKEQILRELQAMGLVEQNRLLGLPVPALRNGVLTSPDADGWNDFRRHLEESRCGFDVTIFPIKVQGNDLKPTLLKGLSWFAEHKDQFDVVCVMRGGGSR
;
A
#
# COMPACT_ATOMS: atom_id res chain seq x y z
N GLU A 1 9.40 -2.10 -2.20
CA GLU A 1 10.61 -1.37 -2.68
C GLU A 1 11.65 -1.33 -1.57
N PHE A 2 12.52 -2.35 -1.53
CA PHE A 2 13.54 -2.49 -0.47
C PHE A 2 14.98 -2.41 -1.04
N GLY A 3 15.14 -2.06 -2.32
CA GLY A 3 16.37 -2.26 -3.04
C GLY A 3 17.63 -1.56 -2.49
N PRO A 4 17.89 -0.29 -2.77
CA PRO A 4 19.20 0.32 -2.51
C PRO A 4 19.48 0.64 -1.04
N GLU A 5 18.45 0.95 -0.23
CA GLU A 5 18.63 1.36 1.16
C GLU A 5 19.06 0.20 2.07
N ILE A 6 18.48 -1.00 1.88
CA ILE A 6 18.89 -2.19 2.63
C ILE A 6 20.27 -2.67 2.20
N ALA A 7 20.55 -2.61 0.90
CA ALA A 7 21.85 -2.95 0.35
C ALA A 7 22.99 -2.13 0.97
N SER A 8 22.78 -0.85 1.14
CA SER A 8 23.75 0.09 1.70
C SER A 8 23.98 -0.13 3.21
N LEU A 9 22.95 -0.50 3.96
CA LEU A 9 23.03 -0.87 5.37
C LEU A 9 23.80 -2.18 5.57
N LEU A 10 23.59 -3.16 4.71
CA LEU A 10 24.29 -4.47 4.78
C LEU A 10 25.76 -4.37 4.35
N ALA A 11 26.12 -3.41 3.50
CA ALA A 11 27.48 -3.18 3.08
C ALA A 11 28.36 -2.39 4.09
N GLY A 12 27.76 -1.91 5.19
CA GLY A 12 28.48 -1.19 6.24
C GLY A 12 29.00 0.20 5.81
N THR A 13 28.47 0.76 4.72
CA THR A 13 28.91 2.03 4.17
C THR A 13 27.71 2.94 3.95
N LEU A 14 27.22 3.57 5.02
CA LEU A 14 26.32 4.73 4.89
C LEU A 14 26.83 5.86 5.78
N ALA A 15 27.42 6.85 5.12
CA ALA A 15 27.41 8.21 5.64
C ALA A 15 25.96 8.72 5.53
N ILE A 16 25.34 9.04 6.65
CA ILE A 16 24.01 9.62 6.71
C ILE A 16 24.12 11.03 6.10
N PRO A 17 23.41 11.35 4.99
CA PRO A 17 23.34 12.72 4.55
C PRO A 17 22.53 13.54 5.56
N GLU A 18 23.12 14.57 6.14
CA GLU A 18 22.39 15.57 6.94
C GLU A 18 21.22 16.11 6.13
N VAL A 19 20.02 15.94 6.66
CA VAL A 19 18.80 16.54 6.12
C VAL A 19 18.88 18.05 6.37
N LYS A 20 19.37 18.79 5.39
CA LYS A 20 19.21 20.25 5.35
C LYS A 20 17.71 20.56 5.25
N LYS A 21 17.16 21.12 6.33
CA LYS A 21 15.83 21.70 6.37
C LYS A 21 15.72 22.76 5.26
N ALA A 22 14.87 22.51 4.28
CA ALA A 22 14.50 23.51 3.29
C ALA A 22 13.69 24.63 3.97
N PRO A 23 13.90 25.90 3.59
CA PRO A 23 13.13 27.02 4.12
C PRO A 23 11.67 26.94 3.64
N PRO A 24 10.71 27.49 4.40
CA PRO A 24 9.30 27.45 4.02
C PRO A 24 9.08 28.28 2.75
N ALA A 25 8.58 27.67 1.72
CA ALA A 25 8.13 28.36 0.51
C ALA A 25 6.86 29.16 0.84
N GLN A 26 7.02 30.47 1.02
CA GLN A 26 5.94 31.43 0.94
C GLN A 26 5.59 31.62 -0.55
N GLY A 27 4.61 30.89 -1.00
CA GLY A 27 3.95 31.08 -2.28
C GLY A 27 2.46 31.20 -2.03
N GLN A 28 1.99 32.46 -1.81
CA GLN A 28 0.56 32.77 -1.90
C GLN A 28 0.13 32.56 -3.34
N LEU A 29 -0.61 31.47 -3.59
CA LEU A 29 -1.43 31.35 -4.79
C LEU A 29 -2.58 32.34 -4.63
N ALA A 30 -2.49 33.48 -5.35
CA ALA A 30 -3.59 34.37 -5.55
C ALA A 30 -4.68 33.64 -6.31
N LEU A 31 -5.82 33.43 -5.66
CA LEU A 31 -7.06 33.03 -6.31
C LEU A 31 -7.48 34.20 -7.22
N PRO A 32 -7.87 33.95 -8.47
CA PRO A 32 -8.41 35.01 -9.33
C PRO A 32 -9.69 35.52 -8.70
N THR A 33 -9.75 36.84 -8.51
CA THR A 33 -10.93 37.55 -8.04
C THR A 33 -12.02 37.49 -9.09
N ILE A 34 -13.26 37.25 -8.66
CA ILE A 34 -14.48 37.03 -9.49
C ILE A 34 -14.96 38.34 -10.22
N ASP A 35 -14.13 39.34 -10.35
CA ASP A 35 -14.54 40.66 -10.87
C ASP A 35 -14.27 40.90 -12.37
N SER A 36 -13.87 39.89 -13.16
CA SER A 36 -13.58 40.11 -14.59
C SER A 36 -14.48 39.41 -15.59
N LEU A 37 -15.67 38.94 -15.17
CA LEU A 37 -16.64 38.28 -16.07
C LEU A 37 -17.98 39.05 -16.19
N ALA A 38 -18.00 40.34 -15.89
CA ALA A 38 -19.20 41.14 -15.99
C ALA A 38 -19.17 42.09 -17.20
N ASP A 39 -18.82 41.57 -18.38
CA ASP A 39 -19.08 42.38 -19.60
C ASP A 39 -19.14 41.50 -20.87
N GLN A 40 -20.23 40.73 -21.01
CA GLN A 40 -20.79 40.31 -22.29
C GLN A 40 -22.20 39.71 -22.03
N ALA A 41 -23.16 40.55 -21.82
CA ALA A 41 -24.56 40.15 -21.90
C ALA A 41 -25.05 40.24 -23.33
N PRO A 42 -25.57 39.15 -23.94
CA PRO A 42 -26.48 39.28 -25.07
C PRO A 42 -27.87 39.63 -24.51
N THR A 43 -28.34 40.81 -24.84
CA THR A 43 -29.74 41.21 -24.70
C THR A 43 -30.64 40.27 -25.50
N SER A 44 -31.46 39.50 -24.84
CA SER A 44 -32.70 38.96 -25.38
C SER A 44 -33.77 38.88 -24.31
N GLU A 45 -34.86 39.43 -24.66
CA GLU A 45 -36.10 39.65 -23.93
C GLU A 45 -36.77 38.35 -23.47
N ASN A 46 -37.52 38.51 -22.35
CA ASN A 46 -38.63 37.69 -21.88
C ASN A 46 -38.34 36.42 -21.03
N GLY A 47 -38.78 36.53 -19.82
CA GLY A 47 -39.09 35.42 -18.94
C GLY A 47 -38.18 35.39 -17.72
N SER A 48 -38.71 35.80 -16.58
CA SER A 48 -38.10 35.68 -15.25
C SER A 48 -37.72 34.22 -14.96
N ASN A 49 -36.54 33.83 -15.42
CA ASN A 49 -35.99 32.53 -15.14
C ASN A 49 -35.22 32.63 -13.80
N ILE A 50 -35.93 32.82 -12.70
CA ILE A 50 -35.39 32.61 -11.37
C ILE A 50 -35.02 31.14 -11.33
N PRO A 51 -33.73 30.77 -11.18
CA PRO A 51 -33.35 29.37 -11.15
C PRO A 51 -34.08 28.71 -9.96
N THR A 52 -34.92 27.73 -10.28
CA THR A 52 -35.69 27.00 -9.27
C THR A 52 -34.70 26.36 -8.31
N ALA A 53 -34.77 26.73 -7.02
CA ALA A 53 -33.92 26.16 -6.00
C ALA A 53 -34.16 24.64 -5.90
N LEU A 54 -33.12 23.86 -6.04
CA LEU A 54 -33.16 22.40 -5.87
C LEU A 54 -32.89 22.07 -4.41
N SER A 55 -33.58 21.06 -3.88
CA SER A 55 -33.14 20.46 -2.62
C SER A 55 -31.85 19.65 -2.83
N ILE A 56 -31.08 19.41 -1.76
CA ILE A 56 -29.85 18.60 -1.81
C ILE A 56 -30.15 17.21 -2.38
N SER A 57 -31.26 16.60 -1.97
CA SER A 57 -31.67 15.28 -2.47
C SER A 57 -31.98 15.30 -3.97
N GLN A 58 -32.63 16.35 -4.46
CA GLN A 58 -32.90 16.51 -5.90
C GLN A 58 -31.60 16.71 -6.70
N LEU A 59 -30.66 17.50 -6.18
CA LEU A 59 -29.34 17.67 -6.78
C LEU A 59 -28.59 16.33 -6.86
N ASN A 60 -28.48 15.64 -5.73
CA ASN A 60 -27.77 14.35 -5.65
C ASN A 60 -28.42 13.29 -6.56
N THR A 61 -29.74 13.27 -6.67
CA THR A 61 -30.45 12.38 -7.58
C THR A 61 -30.10 12.69 -9.04
N ARG A 62 -30.08 13.96 -9.44
CA ARG A 62 -29.70 14.36 -10.79
C ARG A 62 -28.27 14.00 -11.13
N VAL A 63 -27.32 14.20 -10.17
CA VAL A 63 -25.92 13.81 -10.34
C VAL A 63 -25.81 12.30 -10.54
N ARG A 64 -26.47 11.50 -9.69
CA ARG A 64 -26.51 10.04 -9.85
C ARG A 64 -27.03 9.62 -11.23
N ASP A 65 -28.15 10.20 -11.66
CA ASP A 65 -28.80 9.83 -12.92
C ASP A 65 -27.92 10.24 -14.12
N CYS A 66 -27.27 11.40 -14.07
CA CYS A 66 -26.30 11.83 -15.06
C CYS A 66 -25.12 10.85 -15.15
N LEU A 67 -24.53 10.47 -14.00
CA LEU A 67 -23.42 9.52 -13.96
C LEU A 67 -23.83 8.14 -14.49
N ARG A 68 -25.00 7.64 -14.13
CA ARG A 68 -25.53 6.35 -14.62
C ARG A 68 -25.78 6.35 -16.12
N ASN A 69 -26.26 7.45 -16.66
CA ASN A 69 -26.47 7.57 -18.11
C ASN A 69 -25.17 7.66 -18.89
N THR A 70 -24.15 8.32 -18.32
CA THR A 70 -22.83 8.48 -18.95
C THR A 70 -21.98 7.21 -18.82
N PHE A 71 -22.05 6.54 -17.67
CA PHE A 71 -21.31 5.32 -17.36
C PHE A 71 -22.26 4.15 -17.16
N SER A 72 -23.01 3.80 -18.22
CA SER A 72 -24.01 2.71 -18.19
C SER A 72 -23.36 1.34 -18.00
N ASP A 73 -22.20 1.15 -18.63
CA ASP A 73 -21.48 -0.11 -18.68
C ASP A 73 -20.36 -0.20 -17.64
N ALA A 74 -19.99 -1.43 -17.27
CA ALA A 74 -18.81 -1.67 -16.48
C ALA A 74 -17.55 -1.51 -17.35
N PHE A 75 -16.47 -1.00 -16.75
CA PHE A 75 -15.19 -0.81 -17.43
C PHE A 75 -14.04 -1.16 -16.50
N TRP A 76 -12.89 -1.45 -17.10
CA TRP A 76 -11.69 -1.78 -16.36
C TRP A 76 -10.95 -0.53 -15.91
N ILE A 77 -10.56 -0.50 -14.63
CA ILE A 77 -9.64 0.50 -14.08
C ILE A 77 -8.45 -0.19 -13.44
N THR A 78 -7.33 0.52 -13.36
CA THR A 78 -6.13 0.05 -12.68
C THR A 78 -5.77 1.01 -11.56
N GLY A 79 -5.27 0.46 -10.46
CA GLY A 79 -4.82 1.26 -9.32
C GLY A 79 -4.25 0.38 -8.22
N GLU A 80 -3.55 1.03 -7.31
CA GLU A 80 -3.05 0.38 -6.11
C GLU A 80 -4.09 0.42 -5.01
N ILE A 81 -4.28 -0.70 -4.34
CA ILE A 81 -5.18 -0.84 -3.19
C ILE A 81 -4.63 -0.08 -2.00
N VAL A 82 -5.49 0.74 -1.38
CA VAL A 82 -5.20 1.49 -0.15
C VAL A 82 -6.37 1.30 0.82
N ASP A 83 -6.04 1.10 2.09
CA ASP A 83 -7.01 0.96 3.20
C ASP A 83 -7.94 -0.27 3.12
N TYR A 84 -7.60 -1.28 2.34
CA TYR A 84 -8.35 -2.53 2.25
C TYR A 84 -8.31 -3.32 3.56
N ASP A 85 -7.14 -3.40 4.19
CA ASP A 85 -6.92 -4.19 5.41
C ASP A 85 -7.82 -3.74 6.57
N LYS A 86 -8.25 -2.46 6.58
CA LYS A 86 -9.21 -1.93 7.55
C LYS A 86 -10.61 -2.53 7.45
N SER A 87 -10.96 -3.07 6.30
CA SER A 87 -12.28 -3.65 6.01
C SER A 87 -12.26 -5.11 5.59
N ALA A 88 -11.08 -5.75 5.53
CA ALA A 88 -10.88 -7.10 5.01
C ALA A 88 -11.76 -8.16 5.68
N GLY A 89 -12.01 -8.04 6.99
CA GLY A 89 -12.86 -8.97 7.76
C GLY A 89 -14.37 -8.68 7.72
N ARG A 90 -14.83 -7.64 7.01
CA ARG A 90 -16.24 -7.27 6.96
C ARG A 90 -16.94 -7.92 5.78
N GLU A 91 -18.27 -8.06 5.85
CA GLU A 91 -19.09 -8.52 4.73
C GLU A 91 -18.93 -7.62 3.51
N HIS A 92 -19.05 -6.30 3.70
CA HIS A 92 -18.80 -5.30 2.66
C HIS A 92 -17.43 -4.68 2.90
N ARG A 93 -16.58 -4.67 1.87
CA ARG A 93 -15.24 -4.11 1.93
C ARG A 93 -15.22 -2.77 1.23
N PHE A 94 -14.68 -1.78 1.93
CA PHE A 94 -14.50 -0.43 1.42
C PHE A 94 -13.02 -0.08 1.46
N PHE A 95 -12.49 0.36 0.34
CA PHE A 95 -11.08 0.70 0.18
C PHE A 95 -10.94 1.76 -0.91
N GLN A 96 -9.73 2.15 -1.22
CA GLN A 96 -9.45 3.11 -2.28
C GLN A 96 -8.56 2.45 -3.34
N LEU A 97 -8.73 2.88 -4.60
CA LEU A 97 -7.75 2.66 -5.65
C LEU A 97 -7.04 3.98 -5.94
N ALA A 98 -5.72 3.95 -5.84
CA ALA A 98 -4.86 5.11 -6.04
C ALA A 98 -3.99 4.94 -7.30
N GLU A 99 -3.89 6.00 -8.09
CA GLU A 99 -2.92 6.10 -9.18
C GLU A 99 -1.61 6.65 -8.63
N LYS A 100 -0.55 5.84 -8.64
CA LYS A 100 0.77 6.28 -8.16
C LYS A 100 1.37 7.37 -9.05
N SER A 101 2.01 8.33 -8.42
CA SER A 101 2.87 9.29 -9.11
C SER A 101 4.33 8.86 -8.94
N PRO A 102 5.10 8.66 -10.02
CA PRO A 102 6.51 8.24 -9.93
C PRO A 102 7.42 9.23 -9.19
N ARG A 103 7.00 10.50 -9.05
CA ARG A 103 7.81 11.59 -8.51
C ARG A 103 7.22 12.29 -7.29
N ALA A 104 6.03 11.92 -6.83
CA ALA A 104 5.36 12.57 -5.71
C ALA A 104 4.99 11.57 -4.61
N GLN A 105 5.08 12.00 -3.35
CA GLN A 105 4.63 11.21 -2.20
C GLN A 105 3.11 11.04 -2.15
N ARG A 106 2.35 11.89 -2.87
CA ARG A 106 0.89 11.82 -2.93
C ARG A 106 0.45 11.14 -4.22
N PRO A 107 -0.61 10.33 -4.18
CA PRO A 107 -1.18 9.75 -5.39
C PRO A 107 -1.70 10.84 -6.33
N LYS A 108 -1.64 10.57 -7.63
CA LYS A 108 -2.14 11.49 -8.69
C LYS A 108 -3.67 11.56 -8.68
N ALA A 109 -4.31 10.43 -8.43
CA ALA A 109 -5.76 10.33 -8.33
C ALA A 109 -6.14 9.21 -7.35
N ILE A 110 -7.32 9.34 -6.75
CA ILE A 110 -7.90 8.34 -5.83
C ILE A 110 -9.38 8.20 -6.16
N VAL A 111 -9.89 6.97 -6.08
CA VAL A 111 -11.31 6.68 -6.14
C VAL A 111 -11.74 5.76 -5.01
N GLU A 112 -12.89 6.04 -4.40
CA GLU A 112 -13.52 5.16 -3.41
C GLU A 112 -14.09 3.92 -4.09
N VAL A 113 -13.85 2.77 -3.49
CA VAL A 113 -14.24 1.46 -4.02
C VAL A 113 -15.08 0.71 -3.02
N ALA A 114 -16.19 0.15 -3.49
CA ALA A 114 -17.04 -0.75 -2.74
C ALA A 114 -16.99 -2.15 -3.36
N LEU A 115 -16.64 -3.14 -2.55
CA LEU A 115 -16.76 -4.56 -2.87
C LEU A 115 -17.83 -5.17 -1.96
N PHE A 116 -19.03 -5.35 -2.50
CA PHE A 116 -20.16 -5.86 -1.73
C PHE A 116 -20.06 -7.36 -1.45
N GLY A 117 -20.62 -7.81 -0.32
CA GLY A 117 -20.50 -9.16 0.19
C GLY A 117 -20.79 -10.24 -0.85
N ARG A 118 -21.91 -10.12 -1.59
CA ARG A 118 -22.26 -11.08 -2.64
C ARG A 118 -21.15 -11.26 -3.71
N THR A 119 -20.55 -10.15 -4.15
CA THR A 119 -19.45 -10.20 -5.11
C THR A 119 -18.17 -10.66 -4.43
N ALA A 120 -17.92 -10.24 -3.20
CA ALA A 120 -16.76 -10.65 -2.42
C ALA A 120 -16.74 -12.16 -2.17
N ASP A 121 -17.88 -12.74 -1.79
CA ASP A 121 -18.02 -14.18 -1.50
C ASP A 121 -17.80 -15.06 -2.74
N ALA A 122 -18.10 -14.53 -3.92
CA ALA A 122 -17.81 -15.23 -5.18
C ALA A 122 -16.37 -15.02 -5.66
N LEU A 123 -15.85 -13.81 -5.52
CA LEU A 123 -14.58 -13.39 -6.11
C LEU A 123 -13.37 -13.79 -5.28
N LEU A 124 -13.40 -13.56 -3.95
CA LEU A 124 -12.23 -13.79 -3.11
C LEU A 124 -11.80 -15.25 -3.02
N PRO A 125 -12.70 -16.23 -2.88
CA PRO A 125 -12.32 -17.65 -2.96
C PRO A 125 -11.74 -18.03 -4.32
N LYS A 126 -12.29 -17.50 -5.42
CA LYS A 126 -11.78 -17.73 -6.78
C LYS A 126 -10.34 -17.21 -6.93
N LEU A 127 -10.05 -16.02 -6.41
CA LEU A 127 -8.69 -15.46 -6.42
C LEU A 127 -7.73 -16.28 -5.54
N ALA A 128 -8.18 -16.72 -4.37
CA ALA A 128 -7.35 -17.51 -3.45
C ALA A 128 -7.07 -18.95 -3.95
N GLN A 129 -7.96 -19.52 -4.77
CA GLN A 129 -7.81 -20.86 -5.36
C GLN A 129 -7.07 -20.83 -6.71
N GLY A 130 -6.75 -19.65 -7.23
CA GLY A 130 -5.98 -19.51 -8.48
C GLY A 130 -4.55 -20.03 -8.36
N GLU A 131 -3.92 -20.33 -9.48
CA GLU A 131 -2.50 -20.71 -9.55
C GLU A 131 -1.71 -19.67 -10.33
N PRO A 132 -0.87 -18.86 -9.63
CA PRO A 132 -0.67 -18.80 -8.17
C PRO A 132 -1.82 -18.09 -7.44
N PRO A 133 -2.01 -18.37 -6.14
CA PRO A 133 -3.09 -17.78 -5.35
C PRO A 133 -2.89 -16.25 -5.17
N LEU A 134 -3.97 -15.49 -5.27
CA LEU A 134 -3.98 -14.05 -5.11
C LEU A 134 -4.86 -13.64 -3.93
N THR A 135 -4.28 -12.96 -2.96
CA THR A 135 -5.01 -12.37 -1.82
C THR A 135 -4.93 -10.85 -1.90
N LEU A 136 -6.07 -10.17 -1.82
CA LEU A 136 -6.11 -8.71 -1.83
C LEU A 136 -5.55 -8.16 -0.52
N ARG A 137 -4.71 -7.12 -0.65
CA ARG A 137 -4.08 -6.42 0.48
C ARG A 137 -3.65 -5.03 0.05
N ASP A 138 -3.34 -4.17 1.01
CA ASP A 138 -2.80 -2.85 0.75
C ASP A 138 -1.48 -2.91 -0.03
N GLY A 139 -1.29 -1.96 -0.92
CA GLY A 139 -0.10 -1.86 -1.78
C GLY A 139 -0.12 -2.75 -3.02
N LEU A 140 -1.17 -3.52 -3.25
CA LEU A 140 -1.31 -4.37 -4.43
C LEU A 140 -1.88 -3.58 -5.60
N GLU A 141 -1.21 -3.57 -6.75
CA GLU A 141 -1.76 -2.98 -7.99
C GLU A 141 -2.69 -3.98 -8.66
N ILE A 142 -3.96 -3.62 -8.82
CA ILE A 142 -4.98 -4.47 -9.43
C ILE A 142 -5.59 -3.82 -10.68
N ARG A 143 -6.16 -4.67 -11.53
CA ARG A 143 -7.09 -4.28 -12.60
C ARG A 143 -8.48 -4.79 -12.23
N ALA A 144 -9.38 -3.87 -11.94
CA ALA A 144 -10.73 -4.17 -11.50
C ALA A 144 -11.77 -3.76 -12.54
N LEU A 145 -12.73 -4.64 -12.82
CA LEU A 145 -13.95 -4.31 -13.57
C LEU A 145 -14.91 -3.62 -12.61
N VAL A 146 -15.25 -2.38 -12.90
CA VAL A 146 -16.05 -1.57 -11.99
C VAL A 146 -17.24 -0.94 -12.69
N LYS A 147 -18.26 -0.62 -11.91
CA LYS A 147 -19.39 0.21 -12.31
C LYS A 147 -19.43 1.47 -11.47
N VAL A 148 -19.62 2.61 -12.12
CA VAL A 148 -19.77 3.89 -11.40
C VAL A 148 -21.05 3.89 -10.58
N ASP A 149 -20.94 4.35 -9.35
CA ASP A 149 -22.08 4.59 -8.48
C ASP A 149 -21.94 5.91 -7.71
N PHE A 150 -23.07 6.51 -7.42
CA PHE A 150 -23.16 7.70 -6.60
C PHE A 150 -24.22 7.47 -5.54
N TYR A 151 -23.79 7.54 -4.26
CA TYR A 151 -24.70 7.33 -3.14
C TYR A 151 -25.40 8.64 -2.77
N PRO A 152 -26.69 8.82 -3.14
CA PRO A 152 -27.35 10.13 -3.05
C PRO A 152 -27.49 10.64 -1.61
N ALA A 153 -27.64 9.74 -0.63
CA ALA A 153 -27.87 10.14 0.76
C ALA A 153 -26.67 10.92 1.35
N SER A 154 -25.46 10.61 0.95
CA SER A 154 -24.23 11.30 1.42
C SER A 154 -23.49 12.09 0.33
N GLY A 155 -23.99 12.06 -0.93
CA GLY A 155 -23.29 12.72 -2.04
C GLY A 155 -21.95 12.09 -2.41
N ARG A 156 -21.75 10.79 -2.09
CA ARG A 156 -20.46 10.11 -2.28
C ARG A 156 -20.37 9.46 -3.66
N PHE A 157 -19.35 9.86 -4.40
CA PHE A 157 -18.92 9.16 -5.62
C PHE A 157 -18.09 7.94 -5.25
N GLN A 158 -18.40 6.79 -5.84
CA GLN A 158 -17.67 5.53 -5.64
C GLN A 158 -17.77 4.65 -6.88
N VAL A 159 -16.93 3.62 -6.95
CA VAL A 159 -17.06 2.55 -7.93
C VAL A 159 -17.33 1.23 -7.23
N ILE A 160 -18.16 0.39 -7.87
CA ILE A 160 -18.54 -0.93 -7.34
C ILE A 160 -17.80 -1.98 -8.15
N VAL A 161 -17.01 -2.82 -7.47
CA VAL A 161 -16.29 -3.92 -8.10
C VAL A 161 -17.25 -4.99 -8.58
N GLN A 162 -17.09 -5.41 -9.84
CA GLN A 162 -17.78 -6.53 -10.45
C GLN A 162 -16.85 -7.74 -10.61
N ASP A 163 -15.58 -7.51 -10.99
CA ASP A 163 -14.57 -8.55 -11.16
C ASP A 163 -13.16 -7.95 -10.97
N ILE A 164 -12.17 -8.81 -10.78
CA ILE A 164 -10.75 -8.45 -10.70
C ILE A 164 -9.97 -9.40 -11.61
N ASP A 165 -9.07 -8.85 -12.43
CA ASP A 165 -8.19 -9.63 -13.29
C ASP A 165 -6.94 -10.08 -12.52
N PRO A 166 -6.83 -11.36 -12.13
CA PRO A 166 -5.68 -11.86 -11.40
C PRO A 166 -4.41 -11.86 -12.27
N SER A 167 -4.54 -12.07 -13.59
CA SER A 167 -3.40 -12.14 -14.51
C SER A 167 -2.62 -10.85 -14.57
N PHE A 168 -3.30 -9.71 -14.55
CA PHE A 168 -2.67 -8.40 -14.49
C PHE A 168 -1.83 -8.23 -13.24
N THR A 169 -2.42 -8.51 -12.08
CA THR A 169 -1.78 -8.35 -10.77
C THR A 169 -0.58 -9.29 -10.62
N LEU A 170 -0.74 -10.55 -10.99
CA LEU A 170 0.33 -11.55 -10.92
C LEU A 170 1.47 -11.23 -11.88
N GLY A 171 1.16 -10.75 -13.09
CA GLY A 171 2.16 -10.29 -14.05
C GLY A 171 2.97 -9.10 -13.51
N LYS A 172 2.33 -8.13 -12.90
CA LYS A 172 3.00 -6.99 -12.24
C LYS A 172 3.93 -7.44 -11.10
N LEU A 173 3.44 -8.33 -10.24
CA LEU A 173 4.26 -8.87 -9.13
C LEU A 173 5.49 -9.63 -9.65
N ALA A 174 5.34 -10.44 -10.69
CA ALA A 174 6.43 -11.19 -11.30
C ALA A 174 7.50 -10.26 -11.90
N LEU A 175 7.08 -9.25 -12.68
CA LEU A 175 7.98 -8.25 -13.26
C LEU A 175 8.72 -7.46 -12.17
N THR A 176 8.04 -7.03 -11.12
CA THR A 176 8.67 -6.31 -10.00
C THR A 176 9.70 -7.18 -9.29
N LYS A 177 9.37 -8.45 -9.03
CA LYS A 177 10.31 -9.41 -8.43
C LYS A 177 11.55 -9.62 -9.29
N GLU A 178 11.37 -9.79 -10.59
CA GLU A 178 12.47 -9.98 -11.53
C GLU A 178 13.37 -8.74 -11.61
N GLN A 179 12.76 -7.55 -11.64
CA GLN A 179 13.52 -6.29 -11.63
C GLN A 179 14.36 -6.14 -10.37
N ILE A 180 13.77 -6.36 -9.18
CA ILE A 180 14.50 -6.31 -7.90
C ILE A 180 15.65 -7.32 -7.91
N LEU A 181 15.43 -8.54 -8.40
CA LEU A 181 16.47 -9.55 -8.46
C LEU A 181 17.62 -9.15 -9.38
N ARG A 182 17.32 -8.57 -10.55
CA ARG A 182 18.34 -8.05 -11.48
C ARG A 182 19.17 -6.92 -10.86
N GLU A 183 18.51 -6.00 -10.16
CA GLU A 183 19.16 -4.89 -9.45
C GLU A 183 20.10 -5.42 -8.36
N LEU A 184 19.63 -6.37 -7.53
CA LEU A 184 20.46 -7.00 -6.51
C LEU A 184 21.64 -7.79 -7.09
N GLN A 185 21.44 -8.48 -8.22
CA GLN A 185 22.51 -9.18 -8.94
C GLN A 185 23.54 -8.19 -9.48
N ALA A 186 23.12 -7.09 -10.10
CA ALA A 186 24.02 -6.05 -10.61
C ALA A 186 24.86 -5.39 -9.50
N MET A 187 24.32 -5.30 -8.29
CA MET A 187 25.04 -4.82 -7.10
C MET A 187 25.89 -5.91 -6.41
N GLY A 188 25.86 -7.15 -6.87
CA GLY A 188 26.57 -8.29 -6.27
C GLY A 188 26.04 -8.72 -4.91
N LEU A 189 24.82 -8.31 -4.53
CA LEU A 189 24.26 -8.52 -3.18
C LEU A 189 23.59 -9.88 -3.00
N VAL A 190 23.18 -10.55 -4.08
CA VAL A 190 22.43 -11.81 -4.00
C VAL A 190 23.20 -12.91 -3.27
N GLU A 191 24.51 -13.01 -3.54
CA GLU A 191 25.37 -14.03 -2.95
C GLU A 191 26.15 -13.54 -1.73
N GLN A 192 26.14 -12.24 -1.45
CA GLN A 192 27.01 -11.64 -0.42
C GLN A 192 26.76 -12.22 0.98
N ASN A 193 25.49 -12.35 1.37
CA ASN A 193 25.13 -12.92 2.68
C ASN A 193 25.53 -14.42 2.78
N ARG A 194 25.52 -15.15 1.66
CA ARG A 194 25.90 -16.56 1.60
C ARG A 194 27.41 -16.77 1.77
N LEU A 195 28.19 -15.77 1.38
CA LEU A 195 29.66 -15.80 1.52
C LEU A 195 30.14 -15.48 2.95
N LEU A 196 29.25 -14.96 3.81
CA LEU A 196 29.58 -14.71 5.20
C LEU A 196 29.70 -16.06 5.95
N GLY A 197 30.82 -16.24 6.66
CA GLY A 197 30.98 -17.41 7.54
C GLY A 197 30.01 -17.29 8.72
N LEU A 198 29.18 -18.31 8.92
CA LEU A 198 28.36 -18.41 10.12
C LEU A 198 29.22 -19.02 11.26
N PRO A 199 29.38 -18.34 12.41
CA PRO A 199 30.05 -18.93 13.57
C PRO A 199 29.33 -20.22 14.01
N VAL A 200 30.10 -21.24 14.41
CA VAL A 200 29.53 -22.50 14.92
C VAL A 200 30.15 -22.79 16.26
N PRO A 201 29.37 -22.69 17.37
CA PRO A 201 27.94 -22.31 17.41
C PRO A 201 27.74 -20.79 17.36
N ALA A 202 26.63 -20.35 16.71
CA ALA A 202 26.17 -18.97 16.70
C ALA A 202 25.30 -18.75 17.95
N LEU A 203 25.90 -18.35 19.05
CA LEU A 203 25.20 -18.26 20.34
C LEU A 203 24.52 -16.92 20.58
N ARG A 204 25.05 -15.82 20.02
CA ARG A 204 24.51 -14.46 20.21
C ARG A 204 23.64 -14.09 19.04
N ASN A 205 22.33 -14.18 19.23
CA ASN A 205 21.34 -14.03 18.15
C ASN A 205 20.58 -12.72 18.28
N GLY A 206 20.62 -11.88 17.23
CA GLY A 206 19.71 -10.78 17.05
C GLY A 206 18.45 -11.24 16.30
N VAL A 207 17.26 -10.80 16.72
CA VAL A 207 16.01 -11.18 16.08
C VAL A 207 15.14 -9.97 15.82
N LEU A 208 14.74 -9.80 14.56
CA LEU A 208 13.79 -8.80 14.08
C LEU A 208 12.46 -9.49 13.83
N THR A 209 11.48 -9.26 14.69
CA THR A 209 10.15 -9.88 14.57
C THR A 209 9.09 -9.12 15.37
N SER A 210 7.82 -9.50 15.24
CA SER A 210 6.78 -9.09 16.18
C SER A 210 6.86 -9.98 17.43
N PRO A 211 6.83 -9.42 18.65
CA PRO A 211 6.83 -10.21 19.89
C PRO A 211 5.67 -11.21 19.98
N ASP A 212 4.54 -10.90 19.33
CA ASP A 212 3.33 -11.73 19.33
C ASP A 212 3.29 -12.74 18.19
N ALA A 213 4.36 -12.86 17.39
CA ALA A 213 4.39 -13.76 16.24
C ALA A 213 4.56 -15.22 16.66
N ASP A 214 3.72 -16.12 16.15
CA ASP A 214 3.81 -17.56 16.41
C ASP A 214 5.20 -18.13 16.08
N GLY A 215 5.78 -17.70 14.95
CA GLY A 215 7.12 -18.12 14.55
C GLY A 215 8.21 -17.70 15.54
N TRP A 216 8.04 -16.58 16.25
CA TRP A 216 8.93 -16.18 17.35
C TRP A 216 8.78 -17.11 18.55
N ASN A 217 7.55 -17.42 18.95
CA ASN A 217 7.29 -18.30 20.08
C ASN A 217 7.83 -19.70 19.82
N ASP A 218 7.67 -20.24 18.63
CA ASP A 218 8.21 -21.53 18.24
C ASP A 218 9.74 -21.52 18.22
N PHE A 219 10.37 -20.50 17.66
CA PHE A 219 11.82 -20.36 17.63
C PHE A 219 12.40 -20.28 19.03
N ARG A 220 11.85 -19.43 19.90
CA ARG A 220 12.28 -19.28 21.29
C ARG A 220 12.20 -20.62 22.04
N ARG A 221 11.08 -21.33 21.92
CA ARG A 221 10.89 -22.65 22.53
C ARG A 221 11.97 -23.66 22.12
N HIS A 222 12.29 -23.73 20.83
CA HIS A 222 13.33 -24.64 20.34
C HIS A 222 14.73 -24.28 20.86
N LEU A 223 15.04 -22.98 20.98
CA LEU A 223 16.32 -22.56 21.56
C LEU A 223 16.41 -22.91 23.05
N GLU A 224 15.33 -22.71 23.83
CA GLU A 224 15.25 -23.07 25.23
C GLU A 224 15.38 -24.60 25.43
N GLU A 225 14.69 -25.39 24.63
CA GLU A 225 14.74 -26.87 24.65
C GLU A 225 16.13 -27.42 24.30
N SER A 226 16.89 -26.73 23.46
CA SER A 226 18.24 -27.15 23.04
C SER A 226 19.28 -27.15 24.17
N ARG A 227 19.05 -26.35 25.21
CA ARG A 227 19.99 -26.15 26.38
C ARG A 227 21.40 -25.69 26.00
N CYS A 228 21.56 -25.09 24.80
CA CYS A 228 22.87 -24.67 24.29
C CYS A 228 23.32 -23.30 24.79
N GLY A 229 22.56 -22.63 25.66
CA GLY A 229 22.94 -21.33 26.22
C GLY A 229 22.90 -20.18 25.22
N PHE A 230 21.92 -20.18 24.32
CA PHE A 230 21.70 -19.07 23.36
C PHE A 230 21.35 -17.78 24.10
N ASP A 231 22.02 -16.70 23.72
CA ASP A 231 21.69 -15.31 24.07
C ASP A 231 20.91 -14.68 22.92
N VAL A 232 19.68 -14.23 23.19
CA VAL A 232 18.78 -13.74 22.16
C VAL A 232 18.28 -12.35 22.49
N THR A 233 18.65 -11.40 21.64
CA THR A 233 18.17 -10.01 21.69
C THR A 233 17.10 -9.80 20.63
N ILE A 234 15.88 -9.46 21.04
CA ILE A 234 14.77 -9.14 20.13
C ILE A 234 14.68 -7.63 19.90
N PHE A 235 14.59 -7.23 18.66
CA PHE A 235 14.18 -5.88 18.26
C PHE A 235 12.77 -5.95 17.66
N PRO A 236 11.75 -5.36 18.32
CA PRO A 236 10.37 -5.48 17.86
C PRO A 236 10.12 -4.69 16.59
N ILE A 237 9.57 -5.35 15.56
CA ILE A 237 9.16 -4.74 14.32
C ILE A 237 7.71 -5.09 13.97
N LYS A 238 7.09 -4.29 13.11
CA LYS A 238 5.84 -4.68 12.45
C LYS A 238 6.17 -5.59 11.28
N VAL A 239 5.61 -6.79 11.25
CA VAL A 239 5.90 -7.79 10.20
C VAL A 239 4.96 -7.70 9.00
N GLN A 240 3.97 -6.79 9.03
CA GLN A 240 2.97 -6.56 7.99
C GLN A 240 2.55 -5.08 7.92
N GLY A 241 1.95 -4.68 6.80
CA GLY A 241 1.41 -3.33 6.59
C GLY A 241 2.47 -2.28 6.28
N ASN A 242 2.04 -1.01 6.26
CA ASN A 242 2.87 0.13 5.86
C ASN A 242 4.01 0.42 6.85
N ASP A 243 3.89 -0.02 8.08
CA ASP A 243 4.89 0.18 9.13
C ASP A 243 6.02 -0.85 9.09
N LEU A 244 5.92 -1.90 8.25
CA LEU A 244 6.97 -2.91 8.11
C LEU A 244 8.31 -2.27 7.70
N LYS A 245 8.32 -1.51 6.61
CA LYS A 245 9.56 -0.92 6.06
C LYS A 245 10.26 -0.02 7.07
N PRO A 246 9.62 1.00 7.67
CA PRO A 246 10.29 1.89 8.62
C PRO A 246 10.76 1.17 9.89
N THR A 247 9.99 0.22 10.42
CA THR A 247 10.40 -0.50 11.64
C THR A 247 11.53 -1.49 11.35
N LEU A 248 11.52 -2.16 10.21
CA LEU A 248 12.59 -3.07 9.78
C LEU A 248 13.91 -2.32 9.55
N LEU A 249 13.89 -1.20 8.83
CA LEU A 249 15.08 -0.38 8.59
C LEU A 249 15.69 0.13 9.89
N LYS A 250 14.85 0.60 10.83
CA LYS A 250 15.29 1.02 12.15
C LYS A 250 15.98 -0.11 12.92
N GLY A 251 15.41 -1.31 12.90
CA GLY A 251 15.98 -2.47 13.57
C GLY A 251 17.30 -2.94 12.94
N LEU A 252 17.37 -2.95 11.60
CA LEU A 252 18.61 -3.29 10.89
C LEU A 252 19.73 -2.28 11.17
N SER A 253 19.41 -0.97 11.21
CA SER A 253 20.38 0.07 11.58
C SER A 253 20.90 -0.14 13.00
N TRP A 254 20.02 -0.45 13.93
CA TRP A 254 20.42 -0.71 15.31
C TRP A 254 21.37 -1.92 15.43
N PHE A 255 21.07 -3.03 14.75
CA PHE A 255 21.96 -4.20 14.74
C PHE A 255 23.29 -3.91 14.02
N ALA A 256 23.29 -3.08 12.97
CA ALA A 256 24.51 -2.68 12.29
C ALA A 256 25.45 -1.85 13.20
N GLU A 257 24.88 -0.98 14.05
CA GLU A 257 25.64 -0.21 15.05
C GLU A 257 26.23 -1.09 16.16
N HIS A 258 25.58 -2.23 16.44
CA HIS A 258 25.95 -3.17 17.51
C HIS A 258 26.48 -4.51 16.97
N LYS A 259 26.99 -4.53 15.74
CA LYS A 259 27.36 -5.77 15.02
C LYS A 259 28.29 -6.72 15.79
N ASP A 260 29.20 -6.17 16.61
CA ASP A 260 30.18 -6.95 17.36
C ASP A 260 29.56 -7.74 18.55
N GLN A 261 28.30 -7.45 18.89
CA GLN A 261 27.57 -8.13 19.96
C GLN A 261 26.82 -9.37 19.48
N PHE A 262 26.71 -9.58 18.17
CA PHE A 262 25.89 -10.63 17.57
C PHE A 262 26.69 -11.52 16.63
N ASP A 263 26.40 -12.79 16.64
CA ASP A 263 26.93 -13.77 15.71
C ASP A 263 26.07 -13.88 14.45
N VAL A 264 24.75 -13.68 14.62
CA VAL A 264 23.78 -13.72 13.54
C VAL A 264 22.59 -12.81 13.84
N VAL A 265 22.00 -12.20 12.80
CA VAL A 265 20.75 -11.46 12.89
C VAL A 265 19.71 -12.13 12.01
N CYS A 266 18.61 -12.54 12.62
CA CYS A 266 17.49 -13.20 11.96
C CYS A 266 16.30 -12.26 11.78
N VAL A 267 15.72 -12.22 10.57
CA VAL A 267 14.45 -11.55 10.32
C VAL A 267 13.38 -12.62 10.23
N MET A 268 12.42 -12.58 11.15
CA MET A 268 11.36 -13.59 11.21
C MET A 268 10.00 -12.96 10.89
N ARG A 269 9.29 -13.59 9.98
CA ARG A 269 7.87 -13.34 9.76
C ARG A 269 7.07 -14.42 10.46
N GLY A 270 6.11 -14.02 11.28
CA GLY A 270 5.15 -14.98 11.86
C GLY A 270 4.41 -15.73 10.75
N GLY A 271 4.08 -16.99 10.99
CA GLY A 271 3.18 -17.74 10.12
C GLY A 271 1.87 -16.97 10.01
N GLY A 272 1.56 -16.48 8.82
CA GLY A 272 0.26 -15.86 8.57
C GLY A 272 -0.82 -16.92 8.81
N SER A 273 -1.81 -16.59 9.60
CA SER A 273 -3.05 -17.37 9.67
C SER A 273 -3.52 -17.67 8.25
N ARG A 274 -3.76 -18.93 7.97
CA ARG A 274 -4.37 -19.41 6.71
C ARG A 274 -5.78 -18.86 6.57
#